data_58a359dad70fddc17cf419eeac9591d8
#
_entry.id   58a359dad70fddc17cf419eeac9591d8
#
_cell.length_a   1.000
_cell.length_b   1.000
_cell.length_c   1.000
_cell.angle_alpha   90.00
_cell.angle_beta   90.00
_cell.angle_gamma   90.00
#
_symmetry.space_group_name_H-M   'P 1'
#
loop_
_entity.id
_entity.type
_entity.pdbx_description
1 polymer ?
#
loop_
_entity_poly.entity_id
_entity_poly.type
_entity_poly.pdbx_seq_one_letter_code
_entity_poly.pdbx_strand_id
1 'polypeptide(L)'
;TIMTDATGHPPITIDHLAVMGNIESGFKAVRVTSFEAHGPELNVNGNALIGAADGRDGLKLEIIAKQSNALSLLAFWPSFLVPEVRSYLGQSIIGGSATEASYRLDLDPSGLRAVIAKDVIPDNAVALDLNFTNGTLQPDKGLPTLKKMEGKVHVTGQKVSIDILGGTIDSGNGRVLTITDGTYRVFDTSLIPTVADINFHFAGAANDFATVLRSDMMRDISTPPLDPEKTSGNVTMAVKIGFPQKPDLKPSDIQVSAEGDLTDLTVENAFGAESLENGVVHVSASPQGLLIKGEGKLAGAPAKFDMHQQNGATTRDANVVMTIDETVREKKGIKTAGLVNGPVTLSFSLKGIGGKRVKGKGELDLTKASINGLIPGWTRPAGKSEKANFSIVISPDESISLDDLIIDDPSIYLKGKAEIGSDGVLRSVNLANLRINATDKVSASLEKAGIGYKISIQGDTLDGRALIKSALSS
;
A
#
# COMPACT_ATOMS: atom_id res chain seq x y z
N THR A 1 -38.18 15.90 24.01
CA THR A 1 -36.86 15.26 24.05
C THR A 1 -37.05 13.77 24.28
N ILE A 2 -36.53 12.97 23.40
CA ILE A 2 -36.51 11.51 23.53
C ILE A 2 -35.11 11.11 23.98
N MET A 3 -35.01 10.42 25.12
CA MET A 3 -33.76 9.82 25.53
C MET A 3 -33.58 8.49 24.76
N THR A 4 -32.50 8.39 24.04
CA THR A 4 -32.12 7.13 23.42
C THR A 4 -31.44 6.22 24.43
N ASP A 5 -31.75 4.95 24.37
CA ASP A 5 -31.21 3.93 25.27
C ASP A 5 -29.68 3.78 25.10
N ALA A 6 -29.03 3.29 26.13
CA ALA A 6 -27.71 2.65 26.24
C ALA A 6 -26.55 2.97 25.25
N THR A 7 -26.74 3.75 24.19
CA THR A 7 -25.68 4.04 23.19
C THR A 7 -24.85 5.27 23.51
N GLY A 8 -25.19 6.01 24.58
CA GLY A 8 -24.43 7.20 25.01
C GLY A 8 -24.59 8.43 24.11
N HIS A 9 -25.48 8.41 23.14
CA HIS A 9 -25.76 9.55 22.27
C HIS A 9 -26.58 10.63 22.97
N PRO A 10 -26.39 11.90 22.60
CA PRO A 10 -27.17 12.99 23.16
C PRO A 10 -28.66 12.80 22.85
N PRO A 11 -29.56 13.29 23.73
CA PRO A 11 -31.00 13.16 23.53
C PRO A 11 -31.44 13.93 22.28
N ILE A 12 -32.34 13.31 21.49
CA ILE A 12 -32.90 13.90 20.29
C ILE A 12 -33.98 14.90 20.70
N THR A 13 -33.90 16.12 20.16
CA THR A 13 -34.94 17.16 20.34
C THR A 13 -36.02 16.99 19.27
N ILE A 14 -37.25 16.81 19.70
CA ILE A 14 -38.43 16.77 18.84
C ILE A 14 -39.31 17.99 19.19
N ASP A 15 -39.53 18.85 18.20
CA ASP A 15 -40.37 20.06 18.32
C ASP A 15 -41.84 19.75 18.03
N HIS A 16 -42.07 18.84 17.10
CA HIS A 16 -43.40 18.38 16.71
C HIS A 16 -43.48 16.87 16.68
N LEU A 17 -44.46 16.31 17.36
CA LEU A 17 -44.78 14.89 17.34
C LEU A 17 -46.29 14.75 17.13
N ALA A 18 -46.69 14.09 16.08
CA ALA A 18 -48.09 13.75 15.82
C ALA A 18 -48.21 12.25 15.53
N VAL A 19 -49.20 11.61 16.09
CA VAL A 19 -49.51 10.19 15.85
C VAL A 19 -51.02 10.08 15.67
N MET A 20 -51.42 9.52 14.55
CA MET A 20 -52.84 9.21 14.24
C MET A 20 -52.99 7.74 13.95
N GLY A 21 -54.05 7.17 14.44
CA GLY A 21 -54.30 5.74 14.22
C GLY A 21 -55.59 5.26 14.83
N ASN A 22 -55.86 3.98 14.70
CA ASN A 22 -57.01 3.30 15.26
C ASN A 22 -56.64 1.92 15.81
N ILE A 23 -57.37 1.51 16.81
CA ILE A 23 -57.30 0.14 17.37
C ILE A 23 -58.49 -0.64 16.84
N GLU A 24 -58.24 -1.76 16.18
CA GLU A 24 -59.30 -2.59 15.65
C GLU A 24 -60.07 -3.32 16.77
N SER A 25 -61.32 -3.57 16.49
CA SER A 25 -62.26 -4.14 17.45
C SER A 25 -61.71 -5.46 18.05
N GLY A 26 -61.71 -5.54 19.38
CA GLY A 26 -61.14 -6.65 20.13
C GLY A 26 -59.60 -6.62 20.27
N PHE A 27 -58.95 -5.49 20.07
CA PHE A 27 -57.49 -5.31 20.17
C PHE A 27 -56.71 -6.27 19.26
N LYS A 28 -57.27 -6.65 18.12
CA LYS A 28 -56.64 -7.57 17.18
C LYS A 28 -55.50 -6.93 16.41
N ALA A 29 -55.60 -5.63 16.17
CA ALA A 29 -54.53 -4.86 15.52
C ALA A 29 -54.52 -3.41 16.03
N VAL A 30 -53.33 -2.82 15.98
CA VAL A 30 -53.08 -1.39 16.12
C VAL A 30 -52.58 -0.88 14.78
N ARG A 31 -53.32 0.03 14.17
CA ARG A 31 -52.96 0.69 12.92
C ARG A 31 -52.58 2.15 13.20
N VAL A 32 -51.33 2.50 13.04
CA VAL A 32 -50.85 3.88 12.99
C VAL A 32 -50.91 4.32 11.54
N THR A 33 -51.89 5.16 11.19
CA THR A 33 -52.07 5.63 9.83
C THR A 33 -51.07 6.70 9.43
N SER A 34 -50.62 7.48 10.41
CA SER A 34 -49.46 8.38 10.24
C SER A 34 -48.80 8.62 11.59
N PHE A 35 -47.50 8.73 11.59
CA PHE A 35 -46.76 9.40 12.64
C PHE A 35 -45.78 10.42 11.98
N GLU A 36 -45.54 11.51 12.66
CA GLU A 36 -44.65 12.57 12.25
C GLU A 36 -43.81 12.99 13.43
N ALA A 37 -42.50 13.06 13.23
CA ALA A 37 -41.57 13.56 14.24
C ALA A 37 -40.58 14.53 13.58
N HIS A 38 -40.65 15.78 13.96
CA HIS A 38 -39.83 16.84 13.42
C HIS A 38 -39.07 17.57 14.51
N GLY A 39 -37.83 17.88 14.26
CA GLY A 39 -36.92 18.61 15.13
C GLY A 39 -35.71 19.12 14.37
N PRO A 40 -34.77 19.82 15.03
CA PRO A 40 -33.61 20.40 14.37
C PRO A 40 -32.73 19.37 13.64
N GLU A 41 -32.67 18.14 14.16
CA GLU A 41 -31.81 17.07 13.64
C GLU A 41 -32.57 15.88 13.06
N LEU A 42 -33.92 15.97 13.03
CA LEU A 42 -34.77 14.85 12.65
C LEU A 42 -35.99 15.35 11.89
N ASN A 43 -36.25 14.70 10.77
CA ASN A 43 -37.48 14.90 9.99
C ASN A 43 -37.94 13.55 9.47
N VAL A 44 -38.85 12.92 10.20
CA VAL A 44 -39.31 11.55 9.97
C VAL A 44 -40.83 11.53 9.91
N ASN A 45 -41.37 10.78 8.96
CA ASN A 45 -42.78 10.39 8.91
C ASN A 45 -42.92 8.93 8.55
N GLY A 46 -44.10 8.35 8.84
CA GLY A 46 -44.33 6.94 8.53
C GLY A 46 -45.69 6.43 8.95
N ASN A 47 -45.86 5.12 8.81
CA ASN A 47 -47.05 4.38 9.22
C ASN A 47 -46.64 3.02 9.81
N ALA A 48 -47.54 2.40 10.59
CA ALA A 48 -47.30 1.07 11.13
C ALA A 48 -48.60 0.29 11.30
N LEU A 49 -48.49 -1.03 11.20
CA LEU A 49 -49.55 -1.97 11.49
C LEU A 49 -49.00 -3.12 12.32
N ILE A 50 -49.59 -3.35 13.47
CA ILE A 50 -49.19 -4.39 14.40
C ILE A 50 -50.41 -5.27 14.72
N GLY A 51 -50.32 -6.57 14.49
CA GLY A 51 -51.38 -7.54 14.80
C GLY A 51 -52.11 -8.09 13.58
N ALA A 52 -53.31 -8.60 13.78
CA ALA A 52 -54.14 -9.22 12.75
C ALA A 52 -55.07 -8.21 12.09
N ALA A 53 -54.67 -7.70 10.91
CA ALA A 53 -55.52 -6.83 10.12
C ALA A 53 -55.55 -7.28 8.65
N ASP A 54 -56.66 -7.03 7.97
CA ASP A 54 -56.87 -7.37 6.56
C ASP A 54 -56.57 -8.83 6.20
N GLY A 55 -56.87 -9.76 7.15
CA GLY A 55 -56.67 -11.21 6.99
C GLY A 55 -55.21 -11.68 7.10
N ARG A 56 -54.31 -10.83 7.57
CA ARG A 56 -52.88 -11.13 7.82
C ARG A 56 -52.48 -10.69 9.21
N ASP A 57 -51.85 -11.58 9.94
CA ASP A 57 -51.14 -11.24 11.18
C ASP A 57 -49.70 -10.77 10.81
N GLY A 58 -49.17 -9.80 11.55
CA GLY A 58 -47.80 -9.36 11.29
C GLY A 58 -47.43 -8.04 11.90
N LEU A 59 -46.28 -7.57 11.47
CA LEU A 59 -45.76 -6.24 11.75
C LEU A 59 -45.36 -5.58 10.43
N LYS A 60 -45.98 -4.44 10.11
CA LYS A 60 -45.58 -3.58 9.02
C LYS A 60 -45.16 -2.24 9.57
N LEU A 61 -44.07 -1.71 9.03
CA LEU A 61 -43.56 -0.39 9.38
C LEU A 61 -43.00 0.22 8.12
N GLU A 62 -43.40 1.42 7.82
CA GLU A 62 -42.81 2.26 6.77
C GLU A 62 -42.39 3.59 7.38
N ILE A 63 -41.12 3.96 7.15
CA ILE A 63 -40.54 5.20 7.62
C ILE A 63 -39.87 5.90 6.45
N ILE A 64 -40.12 7.20 6.32
CA ILE A 64 -39.42 8.07 5.40
C ILE A 64 -38.76 9.17 6.23
N ALA A 65 -37.49 9.39 6.00
CA ALA A 65 -36.75 10.47 6.63
C ALA A 65 -36.12 11.36 5.56
N LYS A 66 -36.07 12.66 5.81
CA LYS A 66 -35.42 13.65 4.95
C LYS A 66 -34.59 14.61 5.79
N GLN A 67 -33.40 14.99 5.29
CA GLN A 67 -32.54 15.99 5.92
C GLN A 67 -32.38 15.75 7.44
N SER A 68 -32.02 14.52 7.81
CA SER A 68 -31.89 14.10 9.21
C SER A 68 -30.45 13.76 9.56
N ASN A 69 -30.07 13.98 10.81
CA ASN A 69 -28.77 13.57 11.35
C ASN A 69 -28.69 12.05 11.38
N ALA A 70 -27.57 11.46 10.98
CA ALA A 70 -27.39 10.02 10.90
C ALA A 70 -27.53 9.33 12.27
N LEU A 71 -27.00 9.92 13.34
CA LEU A 71 -27.11 9.37 14.69
C LEU A 71 -28.55 9.45 15.22
N SER A 72 -29.26 10.56 14.89
CA SER A 72 -30.66 10.70 15.24
C SER A 72 -31.54 9.67 14.55
N LEU A 73 -31.24 9.30 13.31
CA LEU A 73 -31.94 8.21 12.60
C LEU A 73 -31.64 6.83 13.18
N LEU A 74 -30.42 6.59 13.66
CA LEU A 74 -30.05 5.33 14.26
C LEU A 74 -30.87 5.03 15.55
N ALA A 75 -31.39 6.05 16.21
CA ALA A 75 -32.31 5.89 17.34
C ALA A 75 -33.64 5.26 16.98
N PHE A 76 -34.07 5.39 15.72
CA PHE A 76 -35.30 4.75 15.19
C PHE A 76 -35.07 3.34 14.69
N TRP A 77 -33.81 2.86 14.67
CA TRP A 77 -33.50 1.47 14.34
C TRP A 77 -34.03 0.56 15.44
N PRO A 78 -34.93 -0.40 15.13
CA PRO A 78 -35.49 -1.30 16.13
C PRO A 78 -34.38 -2.08 16.84
N SER A 79 -34.35 -2.01 18.18
CA SER A 79 -33.29 -2.62 18.98
C SER A 79 -33.21 -4.14 18.90
N PHE A 80 -34.30 -4.79 18.46
CA PHE A 80 -34.37 -6.23 18.25
C PHE A 80 -33.86 -6.66 16.88
N LEU A 81 -33.65 -5.72 15.95
CA LEU A 81 -33.24 -6.01 14.60
C LEU A 81 -31.72 -5.81 14.49
N VAL A 82 -30.97 -6.91 14.36
CA VAL A 82 -29.50 -6.96 14.21
C VAL A 82 -28.78 -6.02 15.20
N PRO A 83 -28.92 -6.25 16.52
CA PRO A 83 -28.43 -5.36 17.56
C PRO A 83 -26.92 -5.12 17.50
N GLU A 84 -26.15 -6.08 17.01
CA GLU A 84 -24.70 -6.00 16.85
C GLU A 84 -24.32 -4.93 15.81
N VAL A 85 -25.04 -4.88 14.68
CA VAL A 85 -24.83 -3.87 13.63
C VAL A 85 -25.19 -2.48 14.13
N ARG A 86 -26.33 -2.35 14.84
CA ARG A 86 -26.75 -1.08 15.45
C ARG A 86 -25.70 -0.56 16.44
N SER A 87 -25.17 -1.45 17.28
CA SER A 87 -24.12 -1.10 18.25
C SER A 87 -22.83 -0.65 17.56
N TYR A 88 -22.40 -1.39 16.54
CA TYR A 88 -21.20 -1.03 15.76
C TYR A 88 -21.36 0.34 15.08
N LEU A 89 -22.47 0.57 14.40
CA LEU A 89 -22.74 1.85 13.75
C LEU A 89 -22.79 3.00 14.74
N GLY A 90 -23.42 2.79 15.91
CA GLY A 90 -23.45 3.79 16.97
C GLY A 90 -22.09 4.17 17.55
N GLN A 91 -21.12 3.26 17.51
CA GLN A 91 -19.74 3.53 17.94
C GLN A 91 -18.87 4.09 16.81
N SER A 92 -19.15 3.73 15.58
CA SER A 92 -18.30 4.07 14.42
C SER A 92 -18.72 5.39 13.76
N ILE A 93 -20.02 5.72 13.73
CA ILE A 93 -20.51 6.97 13.15
C ILE A 93 -20.27 8.11 14.14
N ILE A 94 -19.51 9.12 13.73
CA ILE A 94 -19.26 10.33 14.50
C ILE A 94 -20.21 11.44 14.07
N GLY A 95 -20.62 11.47 12.80
CA GLY A 95 -21.51 12.47 12.24
C GLY A 95 -21.86 12.19 10.78
N GLY A 96 -22.76 13.03 10.26
CA GLY A 96 -23.24 12.94 8.89
C GLY A 96 -24.73 13.19 8.81
N SER A 97 -25.23 13.34 7.59
CA SER A 97 -26.65 13.61 7.31
C SER A 97 -27.20 12.60 6.32
N ALA A 98 -28.38 12.09 6.59
CA ALA A 98 -29.22 11.42 5.62
C ALA A 98 -30.00 12.47 4.84
N THR A 99 -29.78 12.57 3.55
CA THR A 99 -30.55 13.49 2.70
C THR A 99 -31.93 12.92 2.41
N GLU A 100 -32.00 11.62 2.23
CA GLU A 100 -33.24 10.87 2.06
C GLU A 100 -33.02 9.43 2.56
N ALA A 101 -33.96 8.92 3.32
CA ALA A 101 -34.00 7.53 3.74
C ALA A 101 -35.42 6.99 3.66
N SER A 102 -35.56 5.73 3.23
CA SER A 102 -36.78 4.96 3.33
C SER A 102 -36.50 3.63 4.00
N TYR A 103 -37.31 3.27 4.97
CA TYR A 103 -37.23 2.00 5.68
C TYR A 103 -38.57 1.30 5.63
N ARG A 104 -38.58 0.05 5.21
CA ARG A 104 -39.75 -0.81 5.19
C ARG A 104 -39.45 -2.10 5.92
N LEU A 105 -40.33 -2.46 6.82
CA LEU A 105 -40.38 -3.75 7.50
C LEU A 105 -41.75 -4.40 7.23
N ASP A 106 -41.76 -5.60 6.72
CA ASP A 106 -43.00 -6.39 6.46
C ASP A 106 -42.77 -7.82 6.95
N LEU A 107 -43.11 -8.07 8.22
CA LEU A 107 -42.96 -9.35 8.86
C LEU A 107 -44.31 -10.00 8.98
N ASP A 108 -44.52 -11.08 8.28
CA ASP A 108 -45.60 -12.02 8.51
C ASP A 108 -45.37 -12.86 9.78
N PRO A 109 -46.28 -13.72 10.22
CA PRO A 109 -46.08 -14.56 11.41
C PRO A 109 -44.86 -15.46 11.35
N SER A 110 -44.40 -15.84 10.15
CA SER A 110 -43.17 -16.63 10.00
C SER A 110 -41.93 -15.77 10.18
N GLY A 111 -41.90 -14.57 9.59
CA GLY A 111 -40.86 -13.59 9.76
C GLY A 111 -40.73 -13.10 11.21
N LEU A 112 -41.84 -12.87 11.90
CA LEU A 112 -41.84 -12.55 13.33
C LEU A 112 -41.23 -13.66 14.17
N ARG A 113 -41.55 -14.93 13.88
CA ARG A 113 -40.93 -16.07 14.57
C ARG A 113 -39.42 -16.15 14.28
N ALA A 114 -39.02 -15.92 13.05
CA ALA A 114 -37.58 -15.88 12.68
C ALA A 114 -36.84 -14.81 13.46
N VAL A 115 -37.37 -13.58 13.54
CA VAL A 115 -36.77 -12.48 14.32
C VAL A 115 -36.64 -12.87 15.80
N ILE A 116 -37.71 -13.43 16.42
CA ILE A 116 -37.69 -13.85 17.83
C ILE A 116 -36.69 -14.98 18.07
N ALA A 117 -36.61 -15.94 17.14
CA ALA A 117 -35.67 -17.05 17.19
C ALA A 117 -34.23 -16.68 16.83
N LYS A 118 -33.98 -15.45 16.39
CA LYS A 118 -32.71 -15.00 15.80
C LYS A 118 -32.28 -15.86 14.61
N ASP A 119 -33.23 -16.26 13.82
CA ASP A 119 -33.08 -17.05 12.61
C ASP A 119 -33.03 -16.12 11.37
N VAL A 120 -32.84 -16.69 10.21
CA VAL A 120 -32.72 -15.95 8.95
C VAL A 120 -34.03 -15.22 8.63
N ILE A 121 -33.92 -13.90 8.47
CA ILE A 121 -35.06 -13.04 8.09
C ILE A 121 -35.27 -13.17 6.57
N PRO A 122 -36.53 -13.32 6.08
CA PRO A 122 -36.81 -13.33 4.64
C PRO A 122 -36.24 -12.07 3.95
N ASP A 123 -35.64 -12.23 2.77
CA ASP A 123 -34.96 -11.14 2.07
C ASP A 123 -35.88 -9.92 1.79
N ASN A 124 -37.13 -10.18 1.47
CA ASN A 124 -38.15 -9.16 1.19
C ASN A 124 -38.82 -8.54 2.44
N ALA A 125 -38.51 -9.06 3.63
CA ALA A 125 -39.12 -8.57 4.87
C ALA A 125 -38.52 -7.22 5.35
N VAL A 126 -37.33 -6.88 4.90
CA VAL A 126 -36.64 -5.63 5.23
C VAL A 126 -36.18 -4.95 3.94
N ALA A 127 -36.39 -3.66 3.84
CA ALA A 127 -35.77 -2.82 2.82
C ALA A 127 -35.40 -1.47 3.45
N LEU A 128 -34.12 -1.11 3.35
CA LEU A 128 -33.60 0.22 3.72
C LEU A 128 -32.87 0.80 2.53
N ASP A 129 -33.30 1.96 2.09
CA ASP A 129 -32.60 2.80 1.13
C ASP A 129 -32.24 4.12 1.81
N LEU A 130 -30.97 4.52 1.70
CA LEU A 130 -30.45 5.71 2.36
C LEU A 130 -29.42 6.41 1.48
N ASN A 131 -29.59 7.70 1.23
CA ASN A 131 -28.57 8.57 0.69
C ASN A 131 -27.96 9.39 1.82
N PHE A 132 -26.62 9.38 1.94
CA PHE A 132 -25.92 10.11 3.01
C PHE A 132 -24.88 11.07 2.43
N THR A 133 -24.62 12.13 3.17
CA THR A 133 -23.59 13.14 2.84
C THR A 133 -22.86 13.58 4.12
N ASN A 134 -21.65 14.10 3.92
CA ASN A 134 -20.79 14.61 4.98
C ASN A 134 -20.59 13.63 6.16
N GLY A 135 -20.61 12.34 5.84
CA GLY A 135 -20.37 11.27 6.82
C GLY A 135 -18.98 11.33 7.43
N THR A 136 -18.91 11.13 8.75
CA THR A 136 -17.65 10.97 9.47
C THR A 136 -17.70 9.64 10.24
N LEU A 137 -16.76 8.76 9.91
CA LEU A 137 -16.63 7.43 10.51
C LEU A 137 -15.27 7.23 11.13
N GLN A 138 -15.26 6.58 12.28
CA GLN A 138 -14.08 5.96 12.88
C GLN A 138 -14.27 4.44 12.82
N PRO A 139 -13.73 3.74 11.80
CA PRO A 139 -14.03 2.31 11.58
C PRO A 139 -13.57 1.44 12.75
N ASP A 140 -12.39 1.72 13.29
CA ASP A 140 -11.84 1.08 14.47
C ASP A 140 -10.74 1.95 15.08
N LYS A 141 -10.34 1.66 16.33
CA LYS A 141 -9.20 2.30 16.98
C LYS A 141 -7.91 1.97 16.23
N GLY A 142 -7.12 2.98 15.89
CA GLY A 142 -5.87 2.80 15.14
C GLY A 142 -6.00 2.85 13.63
N LEU A 143 -7.22 2.86 13.07
CA LEU A 143 -7.46 3.19 11.67
C LEU A 143 -7.66 4.70 11.48
N PRO A 144 -7.30 5.24 10.31
CA PRO A 144 -7.61 6.61 9.96
C PRO A 144 -9.11 6.91 9.99
N THR A 145 -9.47 8.13 10.35
CA THR A 145 -10.86 8.59 10.31
C THR A 145 -11.26 8.84 8.85
N LEU A 146 -12.44 8.36 8.47
CA LEU A 146 -13.07 8.66 7.18
C LEU A 146 -13.95 9.89 7.34
N LYS A 147 -13.74 10.92 6.53
CA LYS A 147 -14.47 12.19 6.58
C LYS A 147 -15.09 12.55 5.24
N LYS A 148 -16.07 13.45 5.28
CA LYS A 148 -16.78 13.93 4.08
C LYS A 148 -17.30 12.80 3.20
N MET A 149 -17.64 11.67 3.84
CA MET A 149 -18.15 10.50 3.13
C MET A 149 -19.53 10.80 2.56
N GLU A 150 -19.73 10.42 1.31
CA GLU A 150 -21.02 10.47 0.64
C GLU A 150 -21.30 9.15 -0.08
N GLY A 151 -22.56 8.79 -0.16
CA GLY A 151 -22.91 7.51 -0.78
C GLY A 151 -24.36 7.10 -0.58
N LYS A 152 -24.60 5.85 -0.93
CA LYS A 152 -25.92 5.20 -0.87
C LYS A 152 -25.81 3.90 -0.11
N VAL A 153 -26.80 3.62 0.70
CA VAL A 153 -26.96 2.36 1.42
C VAL A 153 -28.22 1.68 0.91
N HIS A 154 -28.13 0.40 0.61
CA HIS A 154 -29.27 -0.47 0.33
C HIS A 154 -29.12 -1.74 1.16
N VAL A 155 -30.15 -2.04 1.97
CA VAL A 155 -30.20 -3.23 2.83
C VAL A 155 -31.50 -3.97 2.58
N THR A 156 -31.40 -5.29 2.46
CA THR A 156 -32.53 -6.21 2.50
C THR A 156 -32.43 -7.13 3.71
N GLY A 157 -33.33 -8.07 3.86
CA GLY A 157 -33.25 -9.07 4.96
C GLY A 157 -31.95 -9.89 4.95
N GLN A 158 -31.33 -10.05 3.79
CA GLN A 158 -30.17 -10.93 3.63
C GLN A 158 -28.94 -10.24 2.99
N LYS A 159 -29.05 -9.01 2.54
CA LYS A 159 -27.97 -8.34 1.82
C LYS A 159 -27.72 -6.93 2.32
N VAL A 160 -26.47 -6.53 2.34
CA VAL A 160 -26.04 -5.14 2.59
C VAL A 160 -25.19 -4.65 1.44
N SER A 161 -25.55 -3.50 0.92
CA SER A 161 -24.84 -2.83 -0.17
C SER A 161 -24.64 -1.36 0.17
N ILE A 162 -23.41 -0.91 0.19
CA ILE A 162 -23.09 0.52 0.32
C ILE A 162 -22.25 0.91 -0.90
N ASP A 163 -22.71 1.92 -1.62
CA ASP A 163 -21.95 2.57 -2.67
C ASP A 163 -21.39 3.88 -2.13
N ILE A 164 -20.08 3.98 -2.09
CA ILE A 164 -19.34 5.19 -1.68
C ILE A 164 -19.06 5.99 -2.94
N LEU A 165 -19.56 7.21 -2.99
CA LEU A 165 -19.41 8.14 -4.12
C LEU A 165 -18.21 9.07 -3.96
N GLY A 166 -17.70 9.20 -2.72
CA GLY A 166 -16.55 10.00 -2.40
C GLY A 166 -16.32 10.14 -0.91
N GLY A 167 -15.17 10.70 -0.57
CA GLY A 167 -14.78 10.94 0.82
C GLY A 167 -13.29 11.18 0.97
N THR A 168 -12.83 11.22 2.20
CA THR A 168 -11.40 11.38 2.51
C THR A 168 -10.97 10.44 3.64
N ILE A 169 -9.73 9.96 3.55
CA ILE A 169 -9.03 9.26 4.63
C ILE A 169 -8.15 10.31 5.32
N ASP A 170 -8.44 10.63 6.56
CA ASP A 170 -7.68 11.59 7.36
C ASP A 170 -6.69 10.84 8.26
N SER A 171 -5.41 10.95 7.94
CA SER A 171 -4.32 10.37 8.73
C SER A 171 -3.79 11.31 9.83
N GLY A 172 -4.44 12.46 10.03
CA GLY A 172 -4.05 13.48 10.99
C GLY A 172 -3.08 14.52 10.42
N ASN A 173 -2.90 15.62 11.15
CA ASN A 173 -1.99 16.73 10.80
C ASN A 173 -2.27 17.37 9.41
N GLY A 174 -3.53 17.34 8.96
CA GLY A 174 -3.93 17.89 7.66
C GLY A 174 -3.57 17.01 6.47
N ARG A 175 -3.09 15.80 6.69
CA ARG A 175 -2.75 14.81 5.65
C ARG A 175 -3.99 14.01 5.28
N VAL A 176 -4.38 14.05 4.02
CA VAL A 176 -5.61 13.42 3.53
C VAL A 176 -5.41 12.73 2.18
N LEU A 177 -5.97 11.52 2.07
CA LEU A 177 -6.15 10.86 0.78
C LEU A 177 -7.62 10.97 0.37
N THR A 178 -7.87 11.18 -0.90
CA THR A 178 -9.23 11.31 -1.46
C THR A 178 -9.74 9.94 -1.90
N ILE A 179 -10.85 9.49 -1.37
CA ILE A 179 -11.59 8.33 -1.88
C ILE A 179 -12.42 8.82 -3.07
N THR A 180 -12.22 8.20 -4.23
CA THR A 180 -12.91 8.57 -5.46
C THR A 180 -14.20 7.80 -5.64
N ASP A 181 -14.21 6.55 -5.23
CA ASP A 181 -15.35 5.64 -5.23
C ASP A 181 -15.07 4.42 -4.35
N GLY A 182 -16.13 3.70 -4.03
CA GLY A 182 -15.97 2.45 -3.30
C GLY A 182 -17.27 1.69 -3.11
N THR A 183 -17.16 0.46 -2.61
CA THR A 183 -18.29 -0.39 -2.29
C THR A 183 -18.01 -1.18 -1.01
N TYR A 184 -19.06 -1.37 -0.22
CA TYR A 184 -19.12 -2.36 0.85
C TYR A 184 -20.27 -3.33 0.54
N ARG A 185 -20.04 -4.62 0.58
CA ARG A 185 -21.02 -5.66 0.25
C ARG A 185 -21.03 -6.76 1.28
N VAL A 186 -22.21 -7.15 1.68
CA VAL A 186 -22.50 -8.42 2.33
C VAL A 186 -23.51 -9.12 1.45
N PHE A 187 -23.11 -10.23 0.85
CA PHE A 187 -23.92 -10.93 -0.14
C PHE A 187 -24.98 -11.83 0.48
N ASP A 188 -24.72 -12.32 1.69
CA ASP A 188 -25.61 -13.21 2.40
C ASP A 188 -25.38 -13.13 3.92
N THR A 189 -26.32 -12.50 4.63
CA THR A 189 -26.27 -12.38 6.09
C THR A 189 -26.66 -13.68 6.81
N SER A 190 -27.17 -14.70 6.09
CA SER A 190 -27.52 -16.01 6.68
C SER A 190 -26.30 -16.89 6.95
N LEU A 191 -25.16 -16.58 6.34
CA LEU A 191 -23.91 -17.31 6.55
C LEU A 191 -23.28 -16.99 7.91
N ILE A 192 -22.71 -17.99 8.57
CA ILE A 192 -22.03 -17.83 9.87
C ILE A 192 -20.59 -18.38 9.76
N PRO A 193 -19.56 -17.55 9.83
CA PRO A 193 -19.63 -16.08 9.88
C PRO A 193 -20.03 -15.48 8.52
N THR A 194 -20.76 -14.40 8.58
CA THR A 194 -21.05 -13.55 7.41
C THR A 194 -19.75 -12.98 6.84
N VAL A 195 -19.64 -12.90 5.52
CA VAL A 195 -18.46 -12.32 4.84
C VAL A 195 -18.79 -10.94 4.30
N ALA A 196 -17.92 -9.99 4.58
CA ALA A 196 -17.97 -8.64 4.02
C ALA A 196 -16.83 -8.41 3.04
N ASP A 197 -17.15 -7.75 1.92
CA ASP A 197 -16.20 -7.30 0.91
C ASP A 197 -16.23 -5.78 0.81
N ILE A 198 -15.05 -5.17 0.89
CA ILE A 198 -14.84 -3.75 0.68
C ILE A 198 -13.92 -3.58 -0.53
N ASN A 199 -14.33 -2.71 -1.46
CA ASN A 199 -13.48 -2.28 -2.56
C ASN A 199 -13.53 -0.75 -2.61
N PHE A 200 -12.39 -0.10 -2.77
CA PHE A 200 -12.35 1.34 -2.94
C PHE A 200 -11.11 1.79 -3.68
N HIS A 201 -11.22 2.95 -4.32
CA HIS A 201 -10.11 3.63 -4.96
C HIS A 201 -9.80 4.91 -4.19
N PHE A 202 -8.52 5.22 -4.09
CA PHE A 202 -8.10 6.49 -3.53
C PHE A 202 -6.93 7.08 -4.30
N ALA A 203 -6.80 8.40 -4.20
CA ALA A 203 -5.68 9.15 -4.75
C ALA A 203 -5.22 10.22 -3.76
N GLY A 204 -3.96 10.64 -3.88
CA GLY A 204 -3.41 11.70 -3.06
C GLY A 204 -1.91 11.83 -3.14
N ALA A 205 -1.30 12.49 -2.18
CA ALA A 205 0.14 12.62 -2.10
C ALA A 205 0.79 11.34 -1.53
N ALA A 206 1.94 10.98 -2.05
CA ALA A 206 2.66 9.77 -1.63
C ALA A 206 3.12 9.82 -0.16
N ASN A 207 3.42 11.00 0.39
CA ASN A 207 3.74 11.19 1.80
C ASN A 207 2.52 10.98 2.72
N ASP A 208 1.32 11.34 2.27
CA ASP A 208 0.08 11.10 3.01
C ASP A 208 -0.23 9.60 3.04
N PHE A 209 -0.04 8.92 1.92
CA PHE A 209 -0.12 7.45 1.84
C PHE A 209 0.90 6.77 2.77
N ALA A 210 2.16 7.23 2.75
CA ALA A 210 3.19 6.73 3.67
C ALA A 210 2.79 6.91 5.14
N THR A 211 2.08 8.00 5.48
CA THR A 211 1.55 8.24 6.84
C THR A 211 0.47 7.21 7.20
N VAL A 212 -0.46 6.92 6.29
CA VAL A 212 -1.50 5.90 6.50
C VAL A 212 -0.86 4.52 6.74
N LEU A 213 0.16 4.15 5.94
CA LEU A 213 0.87 2.88 6.10
C LEU A 213 1.59 2.74 7.46
N ARG A 214 1.89 3.85 8.14
CA ARG A 214 2.51 3.86 9.47
C ARG A 214 1.53 3.87 10.64
N SER A 215 0.22 3.93 10.37
CA SER A 215 -0.79 3.79 11.41
C SER A 215 -0.63 2.44 12.15
N ASP A 216 -1.01 2.39 13.42
CA ASP A 216 -0.71 1.24 14.28
C ASP A 216 -1.23 -0.08 13.71
N MET A 217 -2.45 -0.08 13.17
CA MET A 217 -3.04 -1.28 12.60
C MET A 217 -2.38 -1.69 11.27
N MET A 218 -1.99 -0.72 10.44
CA MET A 218 -1.32 -1.00 9.16
C MET A 218 0.11 -1.48 9.36
N ARG A 219 0.78 -1.06 10.44
CA ARG A 219 2.13 -1.50 10.79
C ARG A 219 2.21 -2.99 11.06
N ASP A 220 1.17 -3.57 11.63
CA ASP A 220 1.10 -5.02 11.91
C ASP A 220 0.87 -5.84 10.63
N ILE A 221 0.31 -5.22 9.58
CA ILE A 221 -0.01 -5.87 8.31
C ILE A 221 1.09 -5.66 7.27
N SER A 222 1.80 -4.52 7.34
CA SER A 222 2.82 -4.14 6.35
C SER A 222 4.07 -3.56 7.02
N THR A 223 5.25 -3.86 6.46
CA THR A 223 6.47 -3.13 6.79
C THR A 223 6.63 -2.03 5.73
N PRO A 224 6.17 -0.80 6.00
CA PRO A 224 6.20 0.24 4.98
C PRO A 224 7.65 0.65 4.70
N PRO A 225 8.08 0.59 3.44
CA PRO A 225 9.41 1.06 3.06
C PRO A 225 9.51 2.58 2.96
N LEU A 226 8.37 3.29 3.14
CA LEU A 226 8.26 4.72 2.88
C LEU A 226 8.30 5.53 4.17
N ASP A 227 9.14 6.54 4.20
CA ASP A 227 9.16 7.56 5.23
C ASP A 227 8.35 8.78 4.76
N PRO A 228 7.26 9.19 5.46
CA PRO A 228 6.46 10.33 5.05
C PRO A 228 7.26 11.63 4.87
N GLU A 229 8.29 11.84 5.68
CA GLU A 229 9.13 13.04 5.61
C GLU A 229 10.17 12.99 4.48
N LYS A 230 10.41 11.80 3.93
CA LYS A 230 11.40 11.52 2.87
C LYS A 230 10.76 11.08 1.56
N THR A 231 9.44 11.17 1.48
CA THR A 231 8.68 10.72 0.32
C THR A 231 7.86 11.87 -0.24
N SER A 232 7.89 12.03 -1.55
CA SER A 232 7.02 12.95 -2.30
C SER A 232 6.57 12.32 -3.61
N GLY A 233 5.56 12.90 -4.24
CA GLY A 233 4.93 12.38 -5.45
C GLY A 233 3.45 12.14 -5.25
N ASN A 234 2.83 11.41 -6.17
CA ASN A 234 1.42 11.11 -6.17
C ASN A 234 1.17 9.61 -6.08
N VAL A 235 0.04 9.23 -5.52
CA VAL A 235 -0.42 7.84 -5.44
C VAL A 235 -1.85 7.72 -5.96
N THR A 236 -2.11 6.63 -6.67
CA THR A 236 -3.47 6.17 -7.02
C THR A 236 -3.52 4.67 -6.77
N MET A 237 -4.46 4.22 -5.95
CA MET A 237 -4.55 2.82 -5.53
C MET A 237 -5.99 2.31 -5.58
N ALA A 238 -6.13 1.05 -5.98
CA ALA A 238 -7.30 0.22 -5.78
C ALA A 238 -7.05 -0.73 -4.62
N VAL A 239 -7.97 -0.81 -3.67
CA VAL A 239 -7.86 -1.67 -2.48
C VAL A 239 -9.09 -2.57 -2.39
N LYS A 240 -8.85 -3.84 -2.09
CA LYS A 240 -9.89 -4.85 -1.82
C LYS A 240 -9.62 -5.48 -0.47
N ILE A 241 -10.65 -5.55 0.36
CA ILE A 241 -10.57 -6.14 1.69
C ILE A 241 -11.75 -7.10 1.86
N GLY A 242 -11.45 -8.37 2.13
CA GLY A 242 -12.44 -9.38 2.46
C GLY A 242 -12.23 -9.88 3.87
N PHE A 243 -13.28 -9.98 4.67
CA PHE A 243 -13.18 -10.47 6.04
C PHE A 243 -14.48 -11.09 6.55
N PRO A 244 -14.41 -12.12 7.44
CA PRO A 244 -15.56 -12.64 8.14
C PRO A 244 -16.00 -11.68 9.25
N GLN A 245 -17.29 -11.42 9.36
CA GLN A 245 -17.85 -10.62 10.45
C GLN A 245 -17.98 -11.50 11.70
N LYS A 246 -17.02 -11.39 12.62
CA LYS A 246 -16.99 -12.13 13.88
C LYS A 246 -16.38 -11.27 15.01
N PRO A 247 -16.74 -11.48 16.28
CA PRO A 247 -16.28 -10.66 17.40
C PRO A 247 -14.74 -10.61 17.55
N ASP A 248 -14.07 -11.75 17.38
CA ASP A 248 -12.61 -11.86 17.57
C ASP A 248 -11.88 -11.90 16.22
N LEU A 249 -12.05 -10.86 15.40
CA LEU A 249 -11.39 -10.74 14.11
C LEU A 249 -9.87 -10.59 14.30
N LYS A 250 -9.12 -11.51 13.70
CA LYS A 250 -7.65 -11.48 13.72
C LYS A 250 -7.12 -10.94 12.40
N PRO A 251 -5.92 -10.32 12.37
CA PRO A 251 -5.29 -9.90 11.12
C PRO A 251 -5.19 -11.01 10.07
N SER A 252 -4.98 -12.26 10.50
CA SER A 252 -4.94 -13.44 9.61
C SER A 252 -6.27 -13.80 8.96
N ASP A 253 -7.39 -13.30 9.48
CA ASP A 253 -8.72 -13.52 8.91
C ASP A 253 -9.05 -12.53 7.79
N ILE A 254 -8.28 -11.44 7.69
CA ILE A 254 -8.49 -10.37 6.74
C ILE A 254 -7.66 -10.64 5.49
N GLN A 255 -8.32 -10.67 4.35
CA GLN A 255 -7.68 -10.76 3.05
C GLN A 255 -7.59 -9.35 2.45
N VAL A 256 -6.37 -8.86 2.29
CA VAL A 256 -6.13 -7.55 1.69
C VAL A 256 -5.39 -7.72 0.38
N SER A 257 -5.87 -7.06 -0.66
CA SER A 257 -5.11 -6.84 -1.89
C SER A 257 -5.17 -5.37 -2.26
N ALA A 258 -4.07 -4.87 -2.81
CA ALA A 258 -3.98 -3.50 -3.27
C ALA A 258 -3.14 -3.46 -4.55
N GLU A 259 -3.57 -2.64 -5.50
CA GLU A 259 -2.87 -2.44 -6.76
C GLU A 259 -2.94 -0.97 -7.15
N GLY A 260 -1.83 -0.42 -7.65
CA GLY A 260 -1.83 0.96 -8.08
C GLY A 260 -0.45 1.50 -8.43
N ASP A 261 -0.42 2.80 -8.69
CA ASP A 261 0.74 3.49 -9.21
C ASP A 261 1.13 4.67 -8.32
N LEU A 262 2.45 4.85 -8.18
CA LEU A 262 3.04 6.05 -7.64
C LEU A 262 3.77 6.76 -8.80
N THR A 263 3.49 8.03 -8.98
CA THR A 263 4.07 8.86 -10.06
C THR A 263 4.81 10.06 -9.49
N ASP A 264 5.78 10.56 -10.25
CA ASP A 264 6.68 11.62 -9.80
C ASP A 264 7.31 11.33 -8.43
N LEU A 265 7.50 10.04 -8.14
CA LEU A 265 7.91 9.54 -6.84
C LEU A 265 9.37 9.91 -6.57
N THR A 266 9.59 10.59 -5.45
CA THR A 266 10.91 10.77 -4.86
C THR A 266 10.93 10.13 -3.48
N VAL A 267 11.94 9.28 -3.24
CA VAL A 267 12.17 8.63 -1.94
C VAL A 267 13.63 8.83 -1.57
N GLU A 268 13.87 9.65 -0.57
CA GLU A 268 15.22 9.81 -0.04
C GLU A 268 15.68 8.55 0.70
N ASN A 269 16.93 8.19 0.51
CA ASN A 269 17.54 6.98 1.10
C ASN A 269 16.79 5.69 0.74
N ALA A 270 16.28 5.62 -0.49
CA ALA A 270 15.53 4.44 -0.99
C ALA A 270 16.39 3.17 -1.01
N PHE A 271 17.70 3.32 -1.26
CA PHE A 271 18.69 2.25 -1.27
C PHE A 271 19.97 2.73 -0.55
N GLY A 272 20.03 2.53 0.76
CA GLY A 272 21.11 3.09 1.59
C GLY A 272 21.06 4.62 1.57
N ALA A 273 22.17 5.27 1.22
CA ALA A 273 22.23 6.74 1.09
C ALA A 273 21.67 7.26 -0.24
N GLU A 274 21.29 6.39 -1.17
CA GLU A 274 20.88 6.77 -2.51
C GLU A 274 19.37 6.97 -2.61
N SER A 275 18.97 8.04 -3.29
CA SER A 275 17.57 8.39 -3.50
C SER A 275 17.04 7.87 -4.84
N LEU A 276 15.75 7.56 -4.86
CA LEU A 276 14.97 7.39 -6.07
C LEU A 276 14.34 8.76 -6.41
N GLU A 277 14.49 9.22 -7.63
CA GLU A 277 13.94 10.46 -8.14
C GLU A 277 13.13 10.23 -9.41
N ASN A 278 12.06 11.02 -9.59
CA ASN A 278 11.18 10.94 -10.77
C ASN A 278 10.68 9.51 -11.04
N GLY A 279 10.37 8.78 -9.99
CA GLY A 279 9.93 7.40 -10.08
C GLY A 279 8.52 7.27 -10.64
N VAL A 280 8.34 6.27 -11.50
CA VAL A 280 7.03 5.70 -11.85
C VAL A 280 7.05 4.27 -11.37
N VAL A 281 6.23 3.98 -10.37
CA VAL A 281 6.30 2.73 -9.61
C VAL A 281 4.92 2.11 -9.52
N HIS A 282 4.80 0.89 -10.01
CA HIS A 282 3.62 0.05 -9.86
C HIS A 282 3.78 -0.85 -8.63
N VAL A 283 2.75 -0.90 -7.79
CA VAL A 283 2.70 -1.70 -6.57
C VAL A 283 1.54 -2.67 -6.65
N SER A 284 1.80 -3.93 -6.38
CA SER A 284 0.77 -4.97 -6.24
C SER A 284 1.02 -5.73 -4.93
N ALA A 285 0.08 -5.61 -4.01
CA ALA A 285 0.06 -6.33 -2.74
C ALA A 285 -1.07 -7.35 -2.73
N SER A 286 -0.82 -8.54 -2.21
CA SER A 286 -1.78 -9.63 -2.12
C SER A 286 -1.47 -10.52 -0.91
N PRO A 287 -2.35 -11.49 -0.55
CA PRO A 287 -2.02 -12.46 0.48
C PRO A 287 -0.74 -13.28 0.21
N GLN A 288 -0.25 -13.33 -1.03
CA GLN A 288 1.00 -14.01 -1.40
C GLN A 288 2.23 -13.16 -1.15
N GLY A 289 2.09 -11.84 -1.13
CA GLY A 289 3.19 -10.90 -0.88
C GLY A 289 3.05 -9.57 -1.61
N LEU A 290 4.16 -8.84 -1.64
CA LEU A 290 4.30 -7.52 -2.24
C LEU A 290 5.21 -7.60 -3.46
N LEU A 291 4.76 -7.03 -4.57
CA LEU A 291 5.53 -6.82 -5.79
C LEU A 291 5.58 -5.32 -6.08
N ILE A 292 6.77 -4.80 -6.30
CA ILE A 292 7.01 -3.41 -6.67
C ILE A 292 7.82 -3.43 -7.97
N LYS A 293 7.34 -2.79 -9.01
CA LYS A 293 8.05 -2.61 -10.28
C LYS A 293 8.09 -1.14 -10.62
N GLY A 294 9.24 -0.67 -11.09
CA GLY A 294 9.31 0.73 -11.43
C GLY A 294 10.54 1.12 -12.24
N GLU A 295 10.51 2.36 -12.64
CA GLU A 295 11.64 3.04 -13.25
C GLU A 295 11.75 4.46 -12.70
N GLY A 296 12.94 5.04 -12.78
CA GLY A 296 13.24 6.38 -12.30
C GLY A 296 14.73 6.65 -12.34
N LYS A 297 15.19 7.64 -11.58
CA LYS A 297 16.62 7.87 -11.39
C LYS A 297 17.04 7.36 -10.02
N LEU A 298 17.93 6.39 -9.98
CA LEU A 298 18.53 5.86 -8.77
C LEU A 298 20.00 6.30 -8.73
N ALA A 299 20.41 6.97 -7.65
CA ALA A 299 21.74 7.55 -7.54
C ALA A 299 22.07 8.54 -8.70
N GLY A 300 21.07 9.18 -9.27
CA GLY A 300 21.19 10.06 -10.43
C GLY A 300 21.24 9.36 -11.79
N ALA A 301 21.30 8.02 -11.83
CA ALA A 301 21.30 7.21 -13.04
C ALA A 301 19.91 6.70 -13.42
N PRO A 302 19.51 6.70 -14.70
CA PRO A 302 18.31 6.01 -15.13
C PRO A 302 18.34 4.54 -14.71
N ALA A 303 17.31 4.10 -14.03
CA ALA A 303 17.22 2.75 -13.48
C ALA A 303 15.82 2.14 -13.70
N LYS A 304 15.80 0.81 -13.82
CA LYS A 304 14.59 -0.02 -13.74
C LYS A 304 14.79 -1.02 -12.63
N PHE A 305 13.74 -1.29 -11.88
CA PHE A 305 13.82 -2.21 -10.76
C PHE A 305 12.52 -2.99 -10.59
N ASP A 306 12.67 -4.19 -10.08
CA ASP A 306 11.58 -4.96 -9.49
C ASP A 306 12.01 -5.45 -8.10
N MET A 307 11.06 -5.46 -7.17
CA MET A 307 11.27 -5.91 -5.81
C MET A 307 10.12 -6.83 -5.41
N HIS A 308 10.45 -7.91 -4.75
CA HIS A 308 9.50 -8.90 -4.31
C HIS A 308 9.71 -9.24 -2.83
N GLN A 309 8.61 -9.27 -2.09
CA GLN A 309 8.59 -9.71 -0.69
C GLN A 309 7.49 -10.75 -0.52
N GLN A 310 7.82 -11.95 -0.06
CA GLN A 310 6.82 -12.96 0.28
C GLN A 310 6.07 -12.54 1.55
N ASN A 311 4.81 -12.94 1.65
CA ASN A 311 4.02 -12.68 2.85
C ASN A 311 4.70 -13.30 4.09
N GLY A 312 4.74 -12.53 5.19
CA GLY A 312 5.42 -12.92 6.43
C GLY A 312 6.95 -12.86 6.38
N ALA A 313 7.56 -12.56 5.23
CA ALA A 313 9.00 -12.37 5.15
C ALA A 313 9.41 -10.98 5.66
N THR A 314 10.50 -10.93 6.42
CA THR A 314 11.10 -9.67 6.87
C THR A 314 12.10 -9.10 5.87
N THR A 315 12.41 -9.84 4.82
CA THR A 315 13.38 -9.47 3.78
C THR A 315 12.74 -9.46 2.41
N ARG A 316 13.38 -8.73 1.49
CA ARG A 316 12.96 -8.56 0.10
C ARG A 316 14.08 -9.01 -0.84
N ASP A 317 13.67 -9.46 -2.02
CA ASP A 317 14.58 -9.68 -3.13
C ASP A 317 14.34 -8.59 -4.18
N ALA A 318 15.39 -8.15 -4.88
CA ALA A 318 15.27 -7.13 -5.91
C ALA A 318 16.18 -7.40 -7.10
N ASN A 319 15.72 -7.00 -8.28
CA ASN A 319 16.55 -6.85 -9.47
C ASN A 319 16.57 -5.36 -9.83
N VAL A 320 17.76 -4.88 -10.14
CA VAL A 320 17.98 -3.48 -10.52
C VAL A 320 18.87 -3.44 -11.75
N VAL A 321 18.46 -2.68 -12.75
CA VAL A 321 19.25 -2.40 -13.94
C VAL A 321 19.38 -0.90 -14.09
N MET A 322 20.61 -0.39 -14.13
CA MET A 322 20.88 1.03 -14.24
C MET A 322 21.91 1.33 -15.32
N THR A 323 21.77 2.50 -15.94
CA THR A 323 22.71 2.97 -16.96
C THR A 323 23.52 4.12 -16.41
N ILE A 324 24.83 3.93 -16.31
CA ILE A 324 25.79 4.89 -15.76
C ILE A 324 26.56 5.52 -16.90
N ASP A 325 26.23 6.75 -17.24
CA ASP A 325 26.96 7.56 -18.22
C ASP A 325 28.12 8.34 -17.59
N GLU A 326 28.81 9.12 -18.38
CA GLU A 326 29.94 9.93 -17.92
C GLU A 326 29.50 10.98 -16.87
N THR A 327 28.36 11.63 -17.07
CA THR A 327 27.81 12.64 -16.16
C THR A 327 27.52 12.04 -14.79
N VAL A 328 26.95 10.84 -14.74
CA VAL A 328 26.68 10.12 -13.47
C VAL A 328 27.99 9.74 -12.80
N ARG A 329 28.98 9.23 -13.56
CA ARG A 329 30.30 8.90 -13.00
C ARG A 329 30.99 10.12 -12.37
N GLU A 330 30.99 11.26 -13.07
CA GLU A 330 31.57 12.51 -12.57
C GLU A 330 30.87 12.99 -11.28
N LYS A 331 29.55 13.01 -11.26
CA LYS A 331 28.75 13.36 -10.06
C LYS A 331 29.06 12.46 -8.86
N LYS A 332 29.40 11.21 -9.10
CA LYS A 332 29.80 10.24 -8.07
C LYS A 332 31.30 10.30 -7.74
N GLY A 333 32.03 11.25 -8.29
CA GLY A 333 33.48 11.41 -8.05
C GLY A 333 34.33 10.33 -8.70
N ILE A 334 33.77 9.53 -9.61
CA ILE A 334 34.48 8.50 -10.37
C ILE A 334 35.17 9.18 -11.56
N LYS A 335 36.40 9.56 -11.36
CA LYS A 335 37.20 10.29 -12.38
C LYS A 335 37.71 9.32 -13.46
N THR A 336 36.92 9.10 -14.47
CA THR A 336 37.25 8.23 -15.62
C THR A 336 37.25 8.97 -16.95
N ALA A 337 37.28 10.32 -16.90
CA ALA A 337 37.29 11.15 -18.11
C ALA A 337 38.44 10.77 -19.03
N GLY A 338 38.14 10.45 -20.30
CA GLY A 338 39.09 9.97 -21.31
C GLY A 338 39.54 8.52 -21.15
N LEU A 339 39.34 7.89 -20.00
CA LEU A 339 39.67 6.46 -19.77
C LEU A 339 38.51 5.53 -20.07
N VAL A 340 37.29 5.95 -19.76
CA VAL A 340 36.05 5.21 -20.05
C VAL A 340 35.07 6.18 -20.71
N ASN A 341 34.80 6.00 -21.99
CA ASN A 341 33.87 6.84 -22.75
C ASN A 341 32.63 6.01 -23.13
N GLY A 342 31.44 6.60 -22.98
CA GLY A 342 30.17 5.97 -23.22
C GLY A 342 29.51 5.37 -21.98
N PRO A 343 28.25 4.92 -22.11
CA PRO A 343 27.48 4.38 -20.99
C PRO A 343 27.85 2.94 -20.65
N VAL A 344 27.75 2.63 -19.37
CA VAL A 344 27.93 1.29 -18.80
C VAL A 344 26.61 0.87 -18.19
N THR A 345 26.16 -0.37 -18.46
CA THR A 345 24.96 -0.90 -17.81
C THR A 345 25.35 -1.78 -16.62
N LEU A 346 24.79 -1.48 -15.48
CA LEU A 346 24.99 -2.24 -14.24
C LEU A 346 23.69 -2.95 -13.86
N SER A 347 23.75 -4.25 -13.68
CA SER A 347 22.61 -5.09 -13.30
C SER A 347 22.90 -5.81 -11.99
N PHE A 348 21.94 -5.81 -11.08
CA PHE A 348 22.02 -6.52 -9.81
C PHE A 348 20.82 -7.43 -9.62
N SER A 349 21.06 -8.61 -9.07
CA SER A 349 20.03 -9.47 -8.48
C SER A 349 20.38 -9.65 -7.01
N LEU A 350 19.64 -8.98 -6.13
CA LEU A 350 19.90 -8.88 -4.69
C LEU A 350 18.88 -9.71 -3.91
N LYS A 351 19.33 -10.34 -2.83
CA LYS A 351 18.52 -11.13 -1.90
C LYS A 351 18.74 -10.70 -0.48
N GLY A 352 17.66 -10.73 0.31
CA GLY A 352 17.74 -10.47 1.74
C GLY A 352 17.83 -9.00 2.11
N ILE A 353 17.31 -8.09 1.28
CA ILE A 353 17.24 -6.65 1.58
C ILE A 353 16.37 -6.44 2.83
N GLY A 354 16.89 -5.66 3.77
CA GLY A 354 16.28 -5.46 5.10
C GLY A 354 16.76 -6.45 6.17
N GLY A 355 17.55 -7.47 5.78
CA GLY A 355 18.21 -8.40 6.71
C GLY A 355 19.60 -7.93 7.14
N LYS A 356 20.28 -8.76 7.94
CA LYS A 356 21.63 -8.45 8.43
C LYS A 356 22.71 -8.38 7.33
N ARG A 357 22.50 -9.06 6.22
CA ARG A 357 23.40 -9.04 5.05
C ARG A 357 22.58 -9.18 3.78
N VAL A 358 22.83 -8.31 2.82
CA VAL A 358 22.28 -8.44 1.47
C VAL A 358 23.32 -9.13 0.61
N LYS A 359 22.89 -10.16 -0.12
CA LYS A 359 23.76 -10.91 -1.04
C LYS A 359 23.18 -10.87 -2.44
N GLY A 360 24.02 -10.92 -3.44
CA GLY A 360 23.55 -10.95 -4.81
C GLY A 360 24.62 -11.26 -5.83
N LYS A 361 24.19 -11.14 -7.08
CA LYS A 361 25.06 -11.21 -8.26
C LYS A 361 24.95 -9.91 -9.00
N GLY A 362 26.05 -9.44 -9.57
CA GLY A 362 26.11 -8.26 -10.41
C GLY A 362 26.75 -8.57 -11.75
N GLU A 363 26.33 -7.81 -12.73
CA GLU A 363 26.90 -7.82 -14.08
C GLU A 363 27.13 -6.36 -14.50
N LEU A 364 28.31 -6.06 -14.97
CA LEU A 364 28.67 -4.79 -15.59
C LEU A 364 28.84 -5.03 -17.09
N ASP A 365 27.91 -4.54 -17.89
CA ASP A 365 27.98 -4.63 -19.34
C ASP A 365 28.72 -3.39 -19.89
N LEU A 366 29.88 -3.64 -20.48
CA LEU A 366 30.77 -2.66 -21.06
C LEU A 366 30.57 -2.49 -22.58
N THR A 367 29.60 -3.17 -23.19
CA THR A 367 29.42 -3.23 -24.65
C THR A 367 29.37 -1.85 -25.31
N LYS A 368 28.73 -0.89 -24.68
CA LYS A 368 28.55 0.49 -25.18
C LYS A 368 29.68 1.45 -24.78
N ALA A 369 30.61 1.01 -23.96
CA ALA A 369 31.72 1.82 -23.51
C ALA A 369 33.01 1.52 -24.27
N SER A 370 33.85 2.51 -24.52
CA SER A 370 35.23 2.32 -24.89
C SER A 370 36.14 2.54 -23.68
N ILE A 371 37.22 1.77 -23.58
CA ILE A 371 38.20 1.84 -22.50
C ILE A 371 39.56 2.13 -23.10
N ASN A 372 40.23 3.17 -22.61
CA ASN A 372 41.51 3.63 -23.09
C ASN A 372 42.47 3.81 -21.90
N GLY A 373 43.27 2.79 -21.62
CA GLY A 373 44.36 2.91 -20.64
C GLY A 373 43.92 2.93 -19.16
N LEU A 374 42.68 2.51 -18.85
CA LEU A 374 42.24 2.31 -17.45
C LEU A 374 43.15 1.31 -16.72
N ILE A 375 43.55 0.28 -17.44
CA ILE A 375 44.66 -0.63 -17.09
C ILE A 375 45.72 -0.40 -18.16
N PRO A 376 46.96 -0.04 -17.79
CA PRO A 376 48.02 0.23 -18.78
C PRO A 376 48.21 -0.95 -19.72
N GLY A 377 48.13 -0.67 -21.03
CA GLY A 377 48.22 -1.68 -22.09
C GLY A 377 46.89 -2.28 -22.52
N TRP A 378 45.79 -2.01 -21.81
CA TRP A 378 44.47 -2.47 -22.22
C TRP A 378 43.66 -1.33 -22.86
N THR A 379 43.27 -1.55 -24.09
CA THR A 379 42.38 -0.66 -24.84
C THR A 379 41.25 -1.49 -25.45
N ARG A 380 40.05 -0.93 -25.43
CA ARG A 380 38.87 -1.59 -25.94
C ARG A 380 37.96 -0.59 -26.65
N PRO A 381 37.60 -0.81 -27.93
CA PRO A 381 36.60 0.01 -28.60
C PRO A 381 35.19 -0.34 -28.11
N ALA A 382 34.27 0.61 -28.18
CA ALA A 382 32.84 0.34 -28.01
C ALA A 382 32.30 -0.59 -29.12
N GLY A 383 31.21 -1.29 -28.86
CA GLY A 383 30.54 -2.19 -29.82
C GLY A 383 30.94 -3.66 -29.69
N LYS A 384 31.96 -4.00 -28.94
CA LYS A 384 32.26 -5.39 -28.59
C LYS A 384 31.50 -5.79 -27.32
N SER A 385 30.87 -6.97 -27.33
CA SER A 385 30.22 -7.51 -26.13
C SER A 385 31.27 -7.87 -25.11
N GLU A 386 31.17 -7.28 -23.92
CA GLU A 386 32.03 -7.64 -22.79
C GLU A 386 31.32 -7.37 -21.48
N LYS A 387 31.45 -8.30 -20.56
CA LYS A 387 30.76 -8.28 -19.27
C LYS A 387 31.72 -8.64 -18.15
N ALA A 388 31.67 -7.84 -17.09
CA ALA A 388 32.27 -8.20 -15.82
C ALA A 388 31.18 -8.78 -14.90
N ASN A 389 31.41 -9.96 -14.38
CA ASN A 389 30.50 -10.61 -13.43
C ASN A 389 31.12 -10.59 -12.03
N PHE A 390 30.28 -10.48 -11.02
CA PHE A 390 30.72 -10.49 -9.63
C PHE A 390 29.61 -10.95 -8.69
N SER A 391 29.99 -11.47 -7.53
CA SER A 391 29.11 -11.63 -6.38
C SER A 391 29.19 -10.39 -5.52
N ILE A 392 28.07 -9.95 -4.94
CA ILE A 392 28.00 -8.77 -4.09
C ILE A 392 27.51 -9.16 -2.69
N VAL A 393 28.14 -8.63 -1.67
CA VAL A 393 27.71 -8.71 -0.28
C VAL A 393 27.70 -7.30 0.29
N ILE A 394 26.55 -6.85 0.77
CA ILE A 394 26.40 -5.60 1.50
C ILE A 394 26.27 -5.94 2.99
N SER A 395 27.16 -5.41 3.79
CA SER A 395 27.22 -5.62 5.24
C SER A 395 26.32 -4.65 5.99
N PRO A 396 26.04 -4.88 7.29
CA PRO A 396 25.20 -3.98 8.10
C PRO A 396 25.74 -2.56 8.26
N ASP A 397 27.03 -2.37 8.10
CA ASP A 397 27.70 -1.07 8.10
C ASP A 397 27.72 -0.39 6.73
N GLU A 398 26.94 -0.94 5.79
CA GLU A 398 26.84 -0.47 4.39
C GLU A 398 28.14 -0.66 3.56
N SER A 399 29.15 -1.33 4.10
CA SER A 399 30.32 -1.71 3.30
C SER A 399 29.94 -2.79 2.26
N ILE A 400 30.58 -2.74 1.10
CA ILE A 400 30.30 -3.60 -0.04
C ILE A 400 31.55 -4.44 -0.36
N SER A 401 31.38 -5.76 -0.39
CA SER A 401 32.37 -6.68 -0.94
C SER A 401 31.91 -7.16 -2.32
N LEU A 402 32.77 -7.04 -3.30
CA LEU A 402 32.62 -7.66 -4.62
C LEU A 402 33.55 -8.84 -4.69
N ASP A 403 32.98 -10.04 -4.62
CA ASP A 403 33.70 -11.30 -4.73
C ASP A 403 33.51 -11.89 -6.13
N ASP A 404 34.40 -12.82 -6.52
CA ASP A 404 34.36 -13.46 -7.83
C ASP A 404 34.27 -12.48 -9.00
N LEU A 405 34.92 -11.32 -8.89
CA LEU A 405 34.99 -10.35 -9.98
C LEU A 405 35.76 -10.98 -11.13
N ILE A 406 35.09 -11.20 -12.27
CA ILE A 406 35.65 -11.85 -13.45
C ILE A 406 35.36 -11.01 -14.69
N ILE A 407 36.39 -10.69 -15.46
CA ILE A 407 36.31 -10.35 -16.88
C ILE A 407 37.06 -11.42 -17.65
N ASP A 408 36.43 -12.02 -18.66
CA ASP A 408 37.02 -13.04 -19.49
C ASP A 408 36.80 -12.71 -20.97
N ASP A 409 37.74 -11.96 -21.52
CA ASP A 409 37.78 -11.52 -22.92
C ASP A 409 39.17 -11.86 -23.52
N PRO A 410 39.26 -12.09 -24.85
CA PRO A 410 40.55 -12.31 -25.49
C PRO A 410 41.61 -11.23 -25.24
N SER A 411 41.16 -9.97 -25.02
CA SER A 411 42.04 -8.82 -24.76
C SER A 411 42.42 -8.65 -23.31
N ILE A 412 41.68 -9.24 -22.37
CA ILE A 412 41.95 -9.17 -20.94
C ILE A 412 41.30 -10.35 -20.20
N TYR A 413 42.03 -10.91 -19.27
CA TYR A 413 41.46 -11.79 -18.27
C TYR A 413 41.80 -11.26 -16.89
N LEU A 414 40.80 -11.03 -16.05
CA LEU A 414 41.03 -10.74 -14.65
C LEU A 414 40.08 -11.54 -13.77
N LYS A 415 40.61 -11.96 -12.63
CA LYS A 415 39.84 -12.60 -11.58
C LYS A 415 40.29 -12.08 -10.22
N GLY A 416 39.33 -11.63 -9.39
CA GLY A 416 39.69 -11.10 -8.08
C GLY A 416 38.50 -10.70 -7.24
N LYS A 417 38.74 -9.77 -6.32
CA LYS A 417 37.75 -9.18 -5.42
C LYS A 417 38.03 -7.70 -5.19
N ALA A 418 37.01 -6.95 -4.79
CA ALA A 418 37.14 -5.56 -4.40
C ALA A 418 36.32 -5.25 -3.15
N GLU A 419 36.76 -4.28 -2.37
CA GLU A 419 36.10 -3.81 -1.16
C GLU A 419 35.86 -2.29 -1.26
N ILE A 420 34.61 -1.90 -0.97
CA ILE A 420 34.17 -0.51 -0.96
C ILE A 420 33.66 -0.20 0.45
N GLY A 421 34.14 0.87 1.05
CA GLY A 421 33.70 1.30 2.37
C GLY A 421 32.28 1.86 2.36
N SER A 422 31.68 2.02 3.53
CA SER A 422 30.36 2.64 3.72
C SER A 422 30.28 4.08 3.20
N ASP A 423 31.40 4.76 3.05
CA ASP A 423 31.54 6.09 2.44
C ASP A 423 31.59 6.04 0.89
N GLY A 424 31.40 4.86 0.28
CA GLY A 424 31.49 4.66 -1.17
C GLY A 424 32.91 4.67 -1.73
N VAL A 425 33.93 4.80 -0.90
CA VAL A 425 35.34 4.85 -1.34
C VAL A 425 35.88 3.44 -1.52
N LEU A 426 36.52 3.17 -2.67
CA LEU A 426 37.22 1.93 -2.93
C LEU A 426 38.36 1.76 -1.91
N ARG A 427 38.32 0.68 -1.12
CA ARG A 427 39.32 0.35 -0.10
C ARG A 427 40.44 -0.50 -0.67
N SER A 428 40.07 -1.55 -1.35
CA SER A 428 41.01 -2.49 -1.95
C SER A 428 40.49 -3.15 -3.22
N VAL A 429 41.39 -3.51 -4.11
CA VAL A 429 41.19 -4.48 -5.20
C VAL A 429 42.30 -5.50 -5.12
N ASN A 430 41.94 -6.76 -5.20
CA ASN A 430 42.91 -7.86 -5.18
C ASN A 430 42.61 -8.79 -6.36
N LEU A 431 43.44 -8.71 -7.39
CA LEU A 431 43.35 -9.52 -8.60
C LEU A 431 44.32 -10.70 -8.47
N ALA A 432 43.80 -11.87 -8.16
CA ALA A 432 44.60 -13.09 -8.08
C ALA A 432 45.19 -13.49 -9.44
N ASN A 433 44.48 -13.15 -10.51
CA ASN A 433 44.94 -13.36 -11.88
C ASN A 433 44.65 -12.11 -12.72
N LEU A 434 45.66 -11.61 -13.38
CA LEU A 434 45.57 -10.55 -14.37
C LEU A 434 46.40 -10.95 -15.60
N ARG A 435 45.75 -10.93 -16.80
CA ARG A 435 46.39 -11.20 -18.07
C ARG A 435 45.91 -10.13 -19.08
N ILE A 436 46.82 -9.34 -19.58
CA ILE A 436 46.57 -8.32 -20.60
C ILE A 436 47.12 -8.82 -21.96
N ASN A 437 48.19 -9.60 -21.92
CA ASN A 437 48.79 -10.26 -23.06
C ASN A 437 48.83 -11.78 -22.84
N ALA A 438 48.95 -12.55 -23.92
CA ALA A 438 48.91 -14.03 -23.84
C ALA A 438 49.97 -14.62 -22.92
N THR A 439 51.07 -13.92 -22.68
CA THR A 439 52.21 -14.37 -21.88
C THR A 439 52.16 -13.91 -20.41
N ASP A 440 51.24 -12.98 -20.06
CA ASP A 440 51.20 -12.42 -18.70
C ASP A 440 50.68 -13.48 -17.71
N LYS A 441 51.38 -13.57 -16.55
CA LYS A 441 51.05 -14.40 -15.38
C LYS A 441 51.31 -13.58 -14.13
N VAL A 442 50.40 -12.66 -13.82
CA VAL A 442 50.59 -11.75 -12.68
C VAL A 442 49.35 -11.71 -11.79
N SER A 443 49.60 -11.36 -10.53
CA SER A 443 48.59 -10.85 -9.60
C SER A 443 48.80 -9.36 -9.40
N ALA A 444 47.74 -8.64 -9.07
CA ALA A 444 47.80 -7.21 -8.78
C ALA A 444 46.97 -6.88 -7.56
N SER A 445 47.46 -5.98 -6.74
CA SER A 445 46.68 -5.41 -5.63
C SER A 445 46.70 -3.90 -5.68
N LEU A 446 45.58 -3.31 -5.26
CA LEU A 446 45.40 -1.89 -5.11
C LEU A 446 44.83 -1.65 -3.72
N GLU A 447 45.48 -0.82 -2.93
CA GLU A 447 45.07 -0.53 -1.56
C GLU A 447 45.01 0.97 -1.33
N LYS A 448 43.99 1.47 -0.66
CA LYS A 448 43.83 2.88 -0.31
C LYS A 448 44.99 3.32 0.61
N ALA A 449 45.70 4.37 0.21
CA ALA A 449 46.84 4.93 0.94
C ALA A 449 46.77 6.48 0.95
N GLY A 450 46.33 7.04 2.06
CA GLY A 450 46.15 8.49 2.18
C GLY A 450 45.15 9.03 1.13
N ILE A 451 45.54 9.99 0.34
CA ILE A 451 44.73 10.59 -0.75
C ILE A 451 44.77 9.76 -2.05
N GLY A 452 45.65 8.76 -2.15
CA GLY A 452 45.88 7.95 -3.35
C GLY A 452 45.71 6.47 -3.10
N TYR A 453 46.36 5.66 -3.94
CA TYR A 453 46.38 4.21 -3.86
C TYR A 453 47.80 3.69 -4.05
N LYS A 454 48.12 2.63 -3.30
CA LYS A 454 49.32 1.85 -3.52
C LYS A 454 48.96 0.68 -4.45
N ILE A 455 49.72 0.54 -5.53
CA ILE A 455 49.58 -0.56 -6.49
C ILE A 455 50.79 -1.47 -6.32
N SER A 456 50.54 -2.80 -6.25
CA SER A 456 51.57 -3.82 -6.23
C SER A 456 51.25 -4.85 -7.31
N ILE A 457 52.22 -5.25 -8.11
CA ILE A 457 52.09 -6.29 -9.15
C ILE A 457 53.18 -7.32 -8.87
N GLN A 458 52.81 -8.59 -8.91
CA GLN A 458 53.73 -9.72 -8.67
C GLN A 458 53.39 -10.84 -9.67
N GLY A 459 54.41 -11.58 -10.14
CA GLY A 459 54.20 -12.73 -11.03
C GLY A 459 55.46 -13.13 -11.76
N ASP A 460 55.29 -14.16 -12.60
CA ASP A 460 56.41 -14.80 -13.31
C ASP A 460 56.80 -14.03 -14.58
N THR A 461 55.80 -13.52 -15.29
CA THR A 461 55.96 -12.83 -16.56
C THR A 461 55.00 -11.67 -16.70
N LEU A 462 55.48 -10.52 -17.15
CA LEU A 462 54.67 -9.34 -17.43
C LEU A 462 55.29 -8.56 -18.61
N ASP A 463 54.46 -8.24 -19.59
CA ASP A 463 54.87 -7.27 -20.61
C ASP A 463 54.78 -5.83 -20.05
N GLY A 464 55.86 -5.35 -19.49
CA GLY A 464 55.93 -4.06 -18.82
C GLY A 464 56.01 -2.84 -19.75
N ARG A 465 56.05 -3.01 -21.08
CA ARG A 465 56.24 -1.89 -22.03
C ARG A 465 55.16 -0.81 -21.89
N ALA A 466 53.89 -1.21 -21.74
CA ALA A 466 52.80 -0.25 -21.58
C ALA A 466 52.82 0.44 -20.21
N LEU A 467 53.20 -0.25 -19.16
CA LEU A 467 53.37 0.30 -17.80
C LEU A 467 54.50 1.33 -17.78
N ILE A 468 55.68 1.02 -18.38
CA ILE A 468 56.81 1.91 -18.47
C ILE A 468 56.45 3.15 -19.27
N LYS A 469 55.80 2.99 -20.42
CA LYS A 469 55.35 4.12 -21.25
C LYS A 469 54.38 5.02 -20.50
N SER A 470 53.42 4.45 -19.77
CA SER A 470 52.46 5.23 -18.93
C SER A 470 53.19 5.99 -17.82
N ALA A 471 54.15 5.37 -17.14
CA ALA A 471 54.93 6.01 -16.08
C ALA A 471 55.83 7.11 -16.55
N LEU A 472 56.30 7.08 -17.81
CA LEU A 472 57.15 8.09 -18.42
C LEU A 472 56.37 9.22 -19.08
N SER A 473 55.05 9.09 -19.26
CA SER A 473 54.15 10.08 -19.89
C SER A 473 53.28 10.84 -18.90
N SER A 474 53.36 10.56 -17.64
CA SER A 474 52.75 11.26 -16.50
C SER A 474 53.79 12.20 -15.87
#